data_c407e8301b3e96515dee203bc8809b77
#
_entry.id   c407e8301b3e96515dee203bc8809b77
#
_cell.length_a   1.000
_cell.length_b   1.000
_cell.length_c   1.000
_cell.angle_alpha   90.00
_cell.angle_beta   90.00
_cell.angle_gamma   90.00
#
_symmetry.space_group_name_H-M   'P 1'
#
loop_
_entity.id
_entity.type
_entity.pdbx_description
1 polymer ?
#
loop_
_entity_poly.entity_id
_entity_poly.type
_entity_poly.pdbx_seq_one_letter_code
_entity_poly.pdbx_strand_id
1 'polypeptide(L)'
;MKKAIYFLALTISLGVSAQDSDYSVSSYLDEGFKAPNTHYIGEAWLNRLLQADDDLTYNITKATFKENSTLDWHKHGTVQVLIVIAGTGYYQEKGKEPVLMEAGDIIKCEKNTEHWHSSSKQSDVTYLALYGGEKPTIWTEVLTQEYYDSVFKKLVK
;
A
#
# COMPACT_ATOMS: atom_id res chain seq x y z
N MET A 1 14.60 -71.63 -15.93
CA MET A 1 15.25 -70.73 -14.97
C MET A 1 15.13 -69.30 -15.51
N LYS A 2 14.20 -68.49 -14.96
CA LYS A 2 13.98 -67.10 -15.39
C LYS A 2 14.82 -66.16 -14.48
N LYS A 3 15.78 -65.44 -15.07
CA LYS A 3 16.60 -64.46 -14.36
C LYS A 3 15.77 -63.15 -14.28
N ALA A 4 15.45 -62.68 -13.07
CA ALA A 4 14.86 -61.39 -12.84
C ALA A 4 15.99 -60.36 -12.79
N ILE A 5 15.88 -59.33 -13.64
CA ILE A 5 16.77 -58.16 -13.65
C ILE A 5 16.09 -57.08 -12.83
N TYR A 6 16.68 -56.72 -11.69
CA TYR A 6 16.22 -55.60 -10.88
C TYR A 6 16.91 -54.31 -11.39
N PHE A 7 16.09 -53.35 -11.89
CA PHE A 7 16.54 -52.02 -12.17
C PHE A 7 16.54 -51.21 -10.86
N LEU A 8 17.66 -50.84 -10.41
CA LEU A 8 17.83 -49.88 -9.29
C LEU A 8 17.66 -48.48 -9.84
N ALA A 9 16.54 -47.82 -9.59
CA ALA A 9 16.33 -46.43 -9.94
C ALA A 9 17.06 -45.56 -8.91
N LEU A 10 18.17 -44.93 -9.34
CA LEU A 10 18.90 -43.95 -8.57
C LEU A 10 18.17 -42.60 -8.69
N THR A 11 17.39 -42.23 -7.67
CA THR A 11 16.79 -40.91 -7.57
C THR A 11 17.86 -39.91 -7.10
N ILE A 12 18.40 -39.13 -8.02
CA ILE A 12 19.24 -37.97 -7.69
C ILE A 12 18.30 -36.85 -7.23
N SER A 13 18.19 -36.63 -5.93
CA SER A 13 17.58 -35.43 -5.39
C SER A 13 18.52 -34.26 -5.64
N LEU A 14 18.21 -33.44 -6.64
CA LEU A 14 18.83 -32.11 -6.79
C LEU A 14 18.33 -31.26 -5.62
N GLY A 15 19.12 -31.18 -4.57
CA GLY A 15 18.94 -30.18 -3.54
C GLY A 15 19.15 -28.80 -4.17
N VAL A 16 18.09 -28.05 -4.41
CA VAL A 16 18.19 -26.63 -4.66
C VAL A 16 18.62 -26.00 -3.34
N SER A 17 19.92 -25.72 -3.20
CA SER A 17 20.40 -24.87 -2.12
C SER A 17 19.81 -23.50 -2.37
N ALA A 18 18.95 -23.01 -1.46
CA ALA A 18 18.59 -21.60 -1.42
C ALA A 18 19.90 -20.84 -1.28
N GLN A 19 20.28 -20.11 -2.32
CA GLN A 19 21.39 -19.18 -2.28
C GLN A 19 20.97 -18.09 -1.31
N ASP A 20 21.64 -17.99 -0.15
CA ASP A 20 21.54 -16.80 0.72
C ASP A 20 21.96 -15.62 -0.15
N SER A 21 20.97 -14.88 -0.63
CA SER A 21 21.23 -13.65 -1.37
C SER A 21 21.47 -12.56 -0.34
N ASP A 22 22.59 -11.86 -0.45
CA ASP A 22 22.90 -10.65 0.32
C ASP A 22 21.95 -9.47 -0.04
N TYR A 23 20.86 -9.75 -0.78
CA TYR A 23 19.89 -8.77 -1.25
C TYR A 23 18.56 -8.93 -0.53
N SER A 24 18.00 -7.80 -0.08
CA SER A 24 16.60 -7.73 0.34
C SER A 24 15.71 -7.61 -0.91
N VAL A 25 14.82 -8.57 -1.12
CA VAL A 25 13.89 -8.59 -2.25
C VAL A 25 12.46 -8.58 -1.71
N SER A 26 11.69 -7.55 -2.08
CA SER A 26 10.27 -7.44 -1.80
C SER A 26 9.47 -7.46 -3.10
N SER A 27 8.29 -8.07 -3.09
CA SER A 27 7.40 -8.06 -4.25
C SER A 27 6.23 -7.12 -4.03
N TYR A 28 6.05 -6.16 -4.91
CA TYR A 28 4.87 -5.30 -4.89
C TYR A 28 3.60 -6.05 -5.35
N LEU A 29 3.74 -7.24 -5.93
CA LEU A 29 2.62 -8.08 -6.34
C LEU A 29 1.92 -8.74 -5.15
N ASP A 30 2.61 -8.91 -4.03
CA ASP A 30 2.00 -9.46 -2.82
C ASP A 30 0.92 -8.52 -2.29
N GLU A 31 -0.21 -9.06 -1.88
CA GLU A 31 -1.33 -8.27 -1.36
C GLU A 31 -0.96 -7.61 -0.04
N GLY A 32 -0.24 -8.30 0.81
CA GLY A 32 0.14 -7.87 2.13
C GLY A 32 -0.89 -8.29 3.19
N PHE A 33 -1.10 -7.46 4.21
CA PHE A 33 -2.05 -7.72 5.29
C PHE A 33 -3.20 -6.71 5.25
N LYS A 34 -4.36 -7.15 5.69
CA LYS A 34 -5.54 -6.29 5.81
C LYS A 34 -5.33 -5.28 6.92
N ALA A 35 -5.51 -4.00 6.61
CA ALA A 35 -5.42 -2.94 7.59
C ALA A 35 -6.51 -3.08 8.65
N PRO A 36 -6.19 -2.84 9.95
CA PRO A 36 -7.19 -2.86 11.00
C PRO A 36 -8.18 -1.69 10.83
N ASN A 37 -9.47 -1.95 11.07
CA ASN A 37 -10.53 -0.93 10.93
C ASN A 37 -10.55 0.11 12.09
N THR A 38 -9.39 0.45 12.63
CA THR A 38 -9.28 1.48 13.68
C THR A 38 -9.31 2.89 13.08
N HIS A 39 -8.67 3.05 11.90
CA HIS A 39 -8.58 4.32 11.17
C HIS A 39 -8.94 4.16 9.70
N TYR A 40 -9.63 3.08 9.35
CA TYR A 40 -10.02 2.75 7.99
C TYR A 40 -11.50 2.42 7.94
N ILE A 41 -12.17 2.89 6.90
CA ILE A 41 -13.54 2.49 6.54
C ILE A 41 -13.44 1.64 5.29
N GLY A 42 -14.19 0.55 5.23
CA GLY A 42 -14.14 -0.38 4.12
C GLY A 42 -12.96 -1.35 4.21
N GLU A 43 -12.28 -1.58 3.11
CA GLU A 43 -11.23 -2.57 3.03
C GLU A 43 -9.95 -2.00 2.42
N ALA A 44 -8.85 -2.05 3.18
CA ALA A 44 -7.53 -1.65 2.74
C ALA A 44 -6.51 -2.76 3.03
N TRP A 45 -5.56 -2.95 2.10
CA TRP A 45 -4.47 -3.91 2.19
C TRP A 45 -3.14 -3.18 2.13
N LEU A 46 -2.23 -3.53 3.03
CA LEU A 46 -0.93 -2.89 3.18
C LEU A 46 0.18 -3.91 3.01
N ASN A 47 1.09 -3.65 2.09
CA ASN A 47 2.32 -4.43 1.94
C ASN A 47 3.52 -3.51 2.19
N ARG A 48 4.26 -3.78 3.26
CA ARG A 48 5.48 -3.04 3.63
C ARG A 48 6.65 -3.55 2.78
N LEU A 49 6.90 -2.88 1.67
CA LEU A 49 7.92 -3.29 0.71
C LEU A 49 9.33 -3.04 1.24
N LEU A 50 9.56 -1.86 1.82
CA LEU A 50 10.81 -1.50 2.47
C LEU A 50 10.49 -0.75 3.77
N GLN A 51 11.27 -1.01 4.80
CA GLN A 51 11.20 -0.31 6.08
C GLN A 51 12.47 0.50 6.27
N ALA A 52 12.31 1.70 6.82
CA ALA A 52 13.42 2.57 7.17
C ALA A 52 14.34 1.88 8.19
N ASP A 53 15.63 2.07 8.04
CA ASP A 53 16.70 1.63 8.92
C ASP A 53 17.80 2.70 8.99
N ASP A 54 18.99 2.34 9.45
CA ASP A 54 20.11 3.27 9.62
C ASP A 54 20.60 3.84 8.27
N ASP A 55 20.46 3.09 7.16
CA ASP A 55 20.91 3.49 5.83
C ASP A 55 19.76 4.02 4.95
N LEU A 56 18.53 3.56 5.19
CA LEU A 56 17.32 3.94 4.45
C LEU A 56 16.38 4.77 5.35
N THR A 57 16.33 6.07 5.16
CA THR A 57 15.58 6.98 6.04
C THR A 57 14.07 7.03 5.78
N TYR A 58 13.53 6.22 4.87
CA TYR A 58 12.11 6.21 4.50
C TYR A 58 11.56 4.79 4.33
N ASN A 59 10.25 4.68 4.53
CA ASN A 59 9.49 3.47 4.24
C ASN A 59 8.92 3.52 2.82
N ILE A 60 8.71 2.34 2.22
CA ILE A 60 7.87 2.18 1.03
C ILE A 60 6.79 1.16 1.36
N THR A 61 5.54 1.59 1.31
CA THR A 61 4.37 0.73 1.52
C THR A 61 3.49 0.75 0.28
N LYS A 62 3.18 -0.42 -0.28
CA LYS A 62 2.06 -0.53 -1.21
C LYS A 62 0.76 -0.53 -0.41
N ALA A 63 -0.16 0.34 -0.77
CA ALA A 63 -1.50 0.37 -0.21
C ALA A 63 -2.53 0.15 -1.32
N THR A 64 -3.44 -0.80 -1.11
CA THR A 64 -4.58 -1.06 -2.00
C THR A 64 -5.85 -0.84 -1.20
N PHE A 65 -6.64 0.13 -1.61
CA PHE A 65 -7.97 0.38 -1.07
C PHE A 65 -9.00 -0.19 -2.05
N LYS A 66 -9.87 -1.06 -1.56
CA LYS A 66 -11.01 -1.53 -2.34
C LYS A 66 -11.99 -0.39 -2.57
N GLU A 67 -12.82 -0.50 -3.58
CA GLU A 67 -13.84 0.52 -3.85
C GLU A 67 -14.57 0.95 -2.57
N ASN A 68 -14.95 2.21 -2.48
CA ASN A 68 -15.67 2.77 -1.34
C ASN A 68 -14.93 2.60 0.01
N SER A 69 -13.60 2.67 0.01
CA SER A 69 -12.77 2.55 1.19
C SER A 69 -11.91 3.78 1.40
N THR A 70 -11.75 4.20 2.64
CA THR A 70 -11.00 5.41 3.02
C THR A 70 -10.28 5.22 4.35
N LEU A 71 -9.49 6.21 4.73
CA LEU A 71 -8.86 6.31 6.04
C LEU A 71 -9.08 7.69 6.65
N ASP A 72 -8.84 7.79 7.95
CA ASP A 72 -8.99 9.01 8.73
C ASP A 72 -8.02 10.12 8.32
N TRP A 73 -8.36 11.36 8.68
CA TRP A 73 -7.45 12.50 8.59
C TRP A 73 -6.19 12.21 9.40
N HIS A 74 -5.05 12.46 8.80
CA HIS A 74 -3.75 12.21 9.41
C HIS A 74 -2.67 13.14 8.87
N LYS A 75 -1.51 13.12 9.51
CA LYS A 75 -0.31 13.82 9.07
C LYS A 75 0.95 13.03 9.40
N HIS A 76 2.02 13.35 8.71
CA HIS A 76 3.34 12.78 8.95
C HIS A 76 4.33 13.86 9.37
N GLY A 77 5.28 13.49 10.23
CA GLY A 77 6.40 14.36 10.60
C GLY A 77 7.44 14.56 9.47
N THR A 78 7.23 13.96 8.31
CA THR A 78 8.06 14.05 7.11
C THR A 78 7.18 14.32 5.89
N VAL A 79 7.78 14.59 4.74
CA VAL A 79 7.08 14.58 3.45
C VAL A 79 6.57 13.16 3.19
N GLN A 80 5.36 13.05 2.64
CA GLN A 80 4.84 11.82 2.05
C GLN A 80 4.70 11.99 0.53
N VAL A 81 5.05 10.95 -0.22
CA VAL A 81 4.80 10.88 -1.66
C VAL A 81 3.91 9.67 -1.94
N LEU A 82 2.81 9.90 -2.66
CA LEU A 82 1.95 8.84 -3.18
C LEU A 82 2.20 8.72 -4.69
N ILE A 83 2.53 7.52 -5.16
CA ILE A 83 2.66 7.20 -6.57
C ILE A 83 1.51 6.25 -6.92
N VAL A 84 0.51 6.74 -7.62
CA VAL A 84 -0.67 5.94 -7.99
C VAL A 84 -0.31 5.01 -9.14
N ILE A 85 -0.40 3.71 -8.90
CA ILE A 85 0.00 2.68 -9.86
C ILE A 85 -1.19 1.97 -10.53
N ALA A 86 -2.38 2.04 -9.92
CA ALA A 86 -3.60 1.47 -10.52
C ALA A 86 -4.85 2.10 -9.93
N GLY A 87 -5.93 2.13 -10.72
CA GLY A 87 -7.25 2.57 -10.29
C GLY A 87 -7.40 4.07 -10.09
N THR A 88 -8.44 4.46 -9.34
CA THR A 88 -8.77 5.86 -9.05
C THR A 88 -9.12 6.06 -7.58
N GLY A 89 -8.81 7.23 -7.05
CA GLY A 89 -9.09 7.57 -5.67
C GLY A 89 -9.24 9.05 -5.44
N TYR A 90 -9.35 9.45 -4.18
CA TYR A 90 -9.45 10.85 -3.78
C TYR A 90 -8.29 11.20 -2.85
N TYR A 91 -7.83 12.43 -2.96
CA TYR A 91 -6.85 13.04 -2.06
C TYR A 91 -7.32 14.42 -1.65
N GLN A 92 -7.11 14.79 -0.40
CA GLN A 92 -7.41 16.13 0.07
C GLN A 92 -6.49 16.51 1.23
N GLU A 93 -6.00 17.74 1.18
CA GLU A 93 -5.38 18.40 2.33
C GLU A 93 -6.41 19.27 3.06
N LYS A 94 -6.27 19.39 4.37
CA LYS A 94 -7.17 20.20 5.21
C LYS A 94 -7.25 21.62 4.71
N GLY A 95 -8.46 22.13 4.53
CA GLY A 95 -8.72 23.48 4.02
C GLY A 95 -8.56 23.66 2.50
N LYS A 96 -8.25 22.59 1.76
CA LYS A 96 -8.20 22.63 0.29
C LYS A 96 -9.34 21.80 -0.32
N GLU A 97 -9.58 22.03 -1.61
CA GLU A 97 -10.52 21.21 -2.38
C GLU A 97 -9.98 19.79 -2.58
N PRO A 98 -10.85 18.76 -2.50
CA PRO A 98 -10.46 17.40 -2.85
C PRO A 98 -10.15 17.29 -4.34
N VAL A 99 -9.24 16.39 -4.67
CA VAL A 99 -8.88 16.07 -6.05
C VAL A 99 -9.06 14.58 -6.32
N LEU A 100 -9.37 14.24 -7.58
CA LEU A 100 -9.28 12.89 -8.08
C LEU A 100 -7.80 12.56 -8.30
N MET A 101 -7.38 11.37 -7.93
CA MET A 101 -6.08 10.81 -8.26
C MET A 101 -6.28 9.57 -9.13
N GLU A 102 -5.45 9.44 -10.17
CA GLU A 102 -5.54 8.38 -11.16
C GLU A 102 -4.18 7.70 -11.35
N ALA A 103 -4.19 6.50 -11.93
CA ALA A 103 -2.95 5.79 -12.24
C ALA A 103 -2.00 6.66 -13.08
N GLY A 104 -0.76 6.83 -12.60
CA GLY A 104 0.26 7.70 -13.17
C GLY A 104 0.45 9.00 -12.40
N ASP A 105 -0.46 9.39 -11.52
CA ASP A 105 -0.31 10.59 -10.70
C ASP A 105 0.74 10.40 -9.59
N ILE A 106 1.43 11.49 -9.29
CA ILE A 106 2.35 11.60 -8.16
C ILE A 106 1.90 12.77 -7.29
N ILE A 107 1.56 12.48 -6.04
CA ILE A 107 1.10 13.48 -5.07
C ILE A 107 2.17 13.63 -4.01
N LYS A 108 2.61 14.88 -3.78
CA LYS A 108 3.51 15.23 -2.69
C LYS A 108 2.72 15.93 -1.59
N CYS A 109 2.65 15.31 -0.42
CA CYS A 109 2.12 15.90 0.79
C CYS A 109 3.27 16.47 1.63
N GLU A 110 3.20 17.75 1.97
CA GLU A 110 4.25 18.41 2.75
C GLU A 110 4.22 17.96 4.21
N LYS A 111 5.38 18.05 4.86
CA LYS A 111 5.55 17.75 6.28
C LYS A 111 4.49 18.45 7.14
N ASN A 112 3.88 17.69 8.06
CA ASN A 112 2.86 18.15 9.00
C ASN A 112 1.54 18.62 8.36
N THR A 113 1.35 18.45 7.06
CA THR A 113 0.08 18.74 6.40
C THR A 113 -0.94 17.66 6.74
N GLU A 114 -2.07 18.08 7.28
CA GLU A 114 -3.20 17.20 7.57
C GLU A 114 -3.93 16.86 6.28
N HIS A 115 -4.08 15.58 6.00
CA HIS A 115 -4.65 15.08 4.74
C HIS A 115 -5.32 13.72 4.93
N TRP A 116 -6.05 13.31 3.91
CA TRP A 116 -6.55 11.95 3.75
C TRP A 116 -6.50 11.53 2.28
N HIS A 117 -6.57 10.23 2.06
CA HIS A 117 -6.65 9.63 0.72
C HIS A 117 -7.47 8.34 0.78
N SER A 118 -8.05 7.96 -0.35
CA SER A 118 -9.02 6.86 -0.41
C SER A 118 -9.02 6.23 -1.80
N SER A 119 -9.76 5.13 -1.96
CA SER A 119 -10.28 4.72 -3.26
C SER A 119 -11.41 5.67 -3.72
N SER A 120 -11.83 5.54 -4.97
CA SER A 120 -13.11 6.11 -5.40
C SER A 120 -14.27 5.21 -4.98
N LYS A 121 -15.50 5.67 -5.15
CA LYS A 121 -16.70 4.84 -4.92
C LYS A 121 -16.92 3.76 -5.99
N GLN A 122 -16.19 3.83 -7.09
CA GLN A 122 -16.43 3.02 -8.29
C GLN A 122 -15.20 2.23 -8.73
N SER A 123 -14.08 2.37 -8.02
CA SER A 123 -12.82 1.73 -8.37
C SER A 123 -11.94 1.56 -7.15
N ASP A 124 -11.26 0.45 -7.09
CA ASP A 124 -10.08 0.28 -6.25
C ASP A 124 -9.03 1.33 -6.61
N VAL A 125 -8.13 1.62 -5.68
CA VAL A 125 -6.89 2.35 -5.95
C VAL A 125 -5.71 1.61 -5.35
N THR A 126 -4.60 1.60 -6.06
CA THR A 126 -3.32 1.11 -5.53
C THR A 126 -2.25 2.16 -5.74
N TYR A 127 -1.51 2.46 -4.70
CA TYR A 127 -0.38 3.40 -4.76
C TYR A 127 0.79 2.92 -3.89
N LEU A 128 1.98 3.42 -4.22
CA LEU A 128 3.15 3.34 -3.36
C LEU A 128 3.20 4.60 -2.50
N ALA A 129 3.22 4.42 -1.19
CA ALA A 129 3.40 5.49 -0.22
C ALA A 129 4.85 5.48 0.27
N LEU A 130 5.55 6.58 0.04
CA LEU A 130 6.91 6.83 0.54
C LEU A 130 6.82 7.86 1.66
N TYR A 131 7.33 7.57 2.84
CA TYR A 131 7.30 8.46 4.01
C TYR A 131 8.44 8.13 4.96
N GLY A 132 8.90 9.12 5.73
CA GLY A 132 10.01 8.94 6.66
C GLY A 132 9.73 7.92 7.75
N GLY A 133 10.75 7.15 8.11
CA GLY A 133 10.65 6.03 9.05
C GLY A 133 10.61 6.42 10.53
N GLU A 134 11.15 7.57 10.87
CA GLU A 134 11.42 7.93 12.29
C GLU A 134 10.18 8.34 13.10
N LYS A 135 9.06 8.64 12.46
CA LYS A 135 7.89 9.16 13.17
C LYS A 135 6.62 8.44 12.74
N PRO A 136 5.77 8.04 13.70
CA PRO A 136 4.51 7.39 13.41
C PRO A 136 3.56 8.35 12.68
N THR A 137 2.58 7.79 11.97
CA THR A 137 1.41 8.51 11.48
C THR A 137 0.65 9.12 12.67
N ILE A 138 0.32 10.40 12.59
CA ILE A 138 -0.47 11.11 13.60
C ILE A 138 -1.90 11.22 13.07
N TRP A 139 -2.79 10.44 13.64
CA TRP A 139 -4.22 10.51 13.36
C TRP A 139 -4.83 11.73 14.03
N THR A 140 -5.66 12.49 13.33
CA THR A 140 -6.14 13.79 13.83
C THR A 140 -7.65 13.86 13.95
N GLU A 141 -8.40 13.41 12.96
CA GLU A 141 -9.86 13.50 12.93
C GLU A 141 -10.44 12.30 12.19
N VAL A 142 -11.58 11.82 12.65
CA VAL A 142 -12.31 10.75 11.95
C VAL A 142 -12.88 11.28 10.64
N LEU A 143 -12.62 10.58 9.54
CA LEU A 143 -13.27 10.84 8.26
C LEU A 143 -14.60 10.08 8.23
N THR A 144 -15.72 10.80 8.25
CA THR A 144 -17.02 10.15 8.25
C THR A 144 -17.40 9.66 6.85
N GLN A 145 -18.20 8.59 6.78
CA GLN A 145 -18.75 8.11 5.51
C GLN A 145 -19.54 9.20 4.78
N GLU A 146 -20.27 10.02 5.53
CA GLU A 146 -21.05 11.13 4.98
C GLU A 146 -20.17 12.17 4.27
N TYR A 147 -19.02 12.52 4.89
CA TYR A 147 -18.07 13.44 4.27
C TYR A 147 -17.46 12.84 2.99
N TYR A 148 -17.00 11.58 3.05
CA TYR A 148 -16.49 10.85 1.88
C TYR A 148 -17.51 10.83 0.74
N ASP A 149 -18.78 10.57 1.04
CA ASP A 149 -19.88 10.57 0.07
C ASP A 149 -20.13 11.96 -0.56
N SER A 150 -19.93 13.02 0.21
CA SER A 150 -20.05 14.39 -0.29
C SER A 150 -18.95 14.74 -1.29
N VAL A 151 -17.73 14.23 -1.07
CA VAL A 151 -16.59 14.42 -1.99
C VAL A 151 -16.85 13.72 -3.32
N PHE A 152 -17.36 12.48 -3.30
CA PHE A 152 -17.77 11.79 -4.51
C PHE A 152 -18.77 12.60 -5.33
N LYS A 153 -19.84 13.09 -4.71
CA LYS A 153 -20.87 13.91 -5.39
C LYS A 153 -20.30 15.20 -5.99
N LYS A 154 -19.22 15.71 -5.43
CA LYS A 154 -18.55 16.93 -5.91
C LYS A 154 -17.66 16.68 -7.11
N LEU A 155 -16.92 15.58 -7.10
CA LEU A 155 -15.91 15.27 -8.13
C LEU A 155 -16.49 14.54 -9.35
N VAL A 156 -17.56 13.76 -9.17
CA VAL A 156 -18.22 13.01 -10.24
C VAL A 156 -19.50 13.76 -10.64
N LYS A 157 -19.36 14.79 -11.43
CA LYS A 157 -20.48 15.53 -12.04
C LYS A 157 -20.67 15.13 -13.50
#